data_3cfc250df5295cc398ea621cc368452d
#
_entry.id   3cfc250df5295cc398ea621cc368452d
#
_cell.length_a   1.000
_cell.length_b   1.000
_cell.length_c   1.000
_cell.angle_alpha   90.00
_cell.angle_beta   90.00
_cell.angle_gamma   90.00
#
_symmetry.space_group_name_H-M   'P 1'
#
loop_
_entity.id
_entity.type
_entity.pdbx_description
1 polymer ?
#
loop_
_entity_poly.entity_id
_entity_poly.type
_entity_poly.pdbx_seq_one_letter_code
_entity_poly.pdbx_strand_id
1 'polypeptide(L)'
;HPNIWPPFTQITKSEPQIKVTHGKDALIYTKNPKQELIDGISSWWVTLHGHSNEYIANAIFDQAKNLEQVIFADFLHPQAKRLSERLSKLTKLERLFFSDNGSTAVEVALKIAYQYWQNQGEIRNQIVAFEGAYHGDTFGAMALGERNIFNENFNDLMFPVKRAPWPSTWLNDEEVESKENEAIQKLETLLKNPTVAVIFEPLVQGA
;
A
#
# COMPACT_ATOMS: atom_id res chain seq x y z
N HIS A 1 -17.29 -11.50 17.58
CA HIS A 1 -18.64 -11.73 17.02
C HIS A 1 -18.59 -12.95 16.11
N PRO A 2 -19.56 -13.90 16.20
CA PRO A 2 -19.46 -15.19 15.49
C PRO A 2 -19.46 -15.06 13.95
N ASN A 3 -19.94 -13.94 13.42
CA ASN A 3 -20.07 -13.70 11.97
C ASN A 3 -18.91 -12.85 11.42
N ILE A 4 -17.92 -12.50 12.23
CA ILE A 4 -16.77 -11.71 11.78
C ILE A 4 -15.52 -12.57 11.90
N TRP A 5 -14.85 -12.79 10.79
CA TRP A 5 -13.53 -13.42 10.78
C TRP A 5 -12.47 -12.31 10.79
N PRO A 6 -11.75 -12.11 11.89
CA PRO A 6 -10.67 -11.13 11.92
C PRO A 6 -9.52 -11.53 11.02
N PRO A 7 -8.82 -10.57 10.39
CA PRO A 7 -7.64 -10.88 9.60
C PRO A 7 -6.55 -11.54 10.45
N PHE A 8 -5.72 -12.36 9.82
CA PHE A 8 -4.58 -13.07 10.44
C PHE A 8 -4.94 -13.92 11.68
N THR A 9 -6.17 -14.43 11.78
CA THR A 9 -6.61 -15.20 12.94
C THR A 9 -7.11 -16.60 12.56
N GLN A 10 -6.91 -17.54 13.48
CA GLN A 10 -7.57 -18.83 13.46
C GLN A 10 -8.80 -18.77 14.35
N ILE A 11 -10.00 -18.87 13.77
CA ILE A 11 -11.28 -18.69 14.51
C ILE A 11 -11.36 -19.55 15.77
N THR A 12 -10.87 -20.79 15.68
CA THR A 12 -10.90 -21.75 16.79
C THR A 12 -9.96 -21.43 17.95
N LYS A 13 -9.01 -20.50 17.74
CA LYS A 13 -7.96 -20.12 18.69
C LYS A 13 -7.95 -18.62 19.00
N SER A 14 -8.84 -17.84 18.38
CA SER A 14 -8.84 -16.39 18.56
C SER A 14 -9.39 -15.99 19.93
N GLU A 15 -8.70 -15.08 20.58
CA GLU A 15 -9.18 -14.42 21.79
C GLU A 15 -10.41 -13.54 21.49
N PRO A 16 -11.29 -13.31 22.48
CA PRO A 16 -12.43 -12.42 22.29
C PRO A 16 -11.99 -11.01 21.89
N GLN A 17 -12.59 -10.50 20.81
CA GLN A 17 -12.29 -9.14 20.34
C GLN A 17 -12.72 -8.08 21.35
N ILE A 18 -11.89 -7.05 21.54
CA ILE A 18 -12.23 -5.86 22.31
C ILE A 18 -13.35 -5.09 21.60
N LYS A 19 -14.41 -4.77 22.32
CA LYS A 19 -15.58 -4.05 21.78
C LYS A 19 -15.36 -2.55 21.89
N VAL A 20 -14.95 -1.93 20.81
CA VAL A 20 -14.84 -0.47 20.67
C VAL A 20 -16.22 0.12 20.42
N THR A 21 -16.53 1.24 21.05
CA THR A 21 -17.80 1.97 20.91
C THR A 21 -17.66 3.21 20.05
N HIS A 22 -16.59 3.96 20.22
CA HIS A 22 -16.28 5.18 19.46
C HIS A 22 -14.80 5.51 19.60
N GLY A 23 -14.34 6.47 18.81
CA GLY A 23 -13.01 7.03 18.89
C GLY A 23 -13.06 8.55 18.84
N LYS A 24 -12.03 9.22 19.36
CA LYS A 24 -11.83 10.65 19.24
C LYS A 24 -10.34 10.96 19.27
N ASP A 25 -9.86 11.73 18.33
CA ASP A 25 -8.44 12.05 18.18
C ASP A 25 -7.58 10.77 18.18
N ALA A 26 -6.62 10.62 19.08
CA ALA A 26 -5.78 9.41 19.20
C ALA A 26 -6.37 8.34 20.14
N LEU A 27 -7.60 8.50 20.60
CA LEU A 27 -8.20 7.60 21.59
C LEU A 27 -9.33 6.76 21.00
N ILE A 28 -9.39 5.50 21.42
CA ILE A 28 -10.53 4.61 21.21
C ILE A 28 -11.11 4.19 22.57
N TYR A 29 -12.42 4.06 22.62
CA TYR A 29 -13.18 3.81 23.85
C TYR A 29 -13.86 2.46 23.78
N THR A 30 -13.69 1.65 24.84
CA THR A 30 -14.28 0.32 24.94
C THR A 30 -15.46 0.28 25.91
N LYS A 31 -16.32 -0.73 25.77
CA LYS A 31 -17.51 -0.88 26.61
C LYS A 31 -17.28 -1.82 27.78
N ASN A 32 -16.69 -2.98 27.54
CA ASN A 32 -16.49 -4.03 28.54
C ASN A 32 -15.09 -4.66 28.36
N PRO A 33 -14.12 -4.36 29.23
CA PRO A 33 -14.16 -3.33 30.30
C PRO A 33 -14.25 -1.92 29.70
N LYS A 34 -14.75 -0.93 30.45
CA LYS A 34 -14.76 0.47 30.05
C LYS A 34 -13.34 1.03 30.21
N GLN A 35 -12.70 1.33 29.09
CA GLN A 35 -11.31 1.82 29.02
C GLN A 35 -11.16 2.84 27.92
N GLU A 36 -10.18 3.71 28.08
CA GLU A 36 -9.58 4.53 27.03
C GLU A 36 -8.27 3.87 26.61
N LEU A 37 -8.10 3.67 25.32
CA LEU A 37 -6.89 3.11 24.73
C LEU A 37 -6.30 4.11 23.74
N ILE A 38 -4.99 4.29 23.78
CA ILE A 38 -4.28 5.08 22.77
C ILE A 38 -4.12 4.24 21.50
N ASP A 39 -4.62 4.74 20.39
CA ASP A 39 -4.39 4.16 19.08
C ASP A 39 -3.04 4.65 18.51
N GLY A 40 -1.95 4.05 18.98
CA GLY A 40 -0.58 4.42 18.63
C GLY A 40 -0.15 4.07 17.21
N ILE A 41 -1.01 3.36 16.47
CA ILE A 41 -0.73 2.96 15.08
C ILE A 41 -1.75 3.55 14.08
N SER A 42 -2.54 4.54 14.52
CA SER A 42 -3.58 5.18 13.68
C SER A 42 -4.49 4.16 12.99
N SER A 43 -4.95 3.13 13.73
CA SER A 43 -5.76 2.02 13.23
C SER A 43 -5.18 1.43 11.94
N TRP A 44 -3.91 1.07 12.00
CA TRP A 44 -3.13 0.53 10.87
C TRP A 44 -2.97 1.57 9.74
N TRP A 45 -2.49 2.76 10.13
CA TRP A 45 -2.12 3.89 9.26
C TRP A 45 -3.28 4.59 8.54
N VAL A 46 -4.51 4.33 8.93
CA VAL A 46 -5.70 4.90 8.25
C VAL A 46 -6.12 6.24 8.86
N THR A 47 -6.10 6.38 10.19
CA THR A 47 -6.65 7.54 10.89
C THR A 47 -5.59 8.62 11.18
N LEU A 48 -4.88 9.09 10.16
CA LEU A 48 -3.78 10.05 10.30
C LEU A 48 -4.18 11.39 10.93
N HIS A 49 -5.45 11.77 10.81
CA HIS A 49 -6.00 13.02 11.36
C HIS A 49 -6.80 12.80 12.64
N GLY A 50 -6.64 11.63 13.26
CA GLY A 50 -7.40 11.22 14.43
C GLY A 50 -8.79 10.68 14.11
N HIS A 51 -9.34 9.95 15.09
CA HIS A 51 -10.70 9.42 15.03
C HIS A 51 -11.73 10.55 15.08
N SER A 52 -12.83 10.38 14.36
CA SER A 52 -13.99 11.29 14.37
C SER A 52 -13.64 12.75 14.08
N ASN A 53 -12.70 12.97 13.14
CA ASN A 53 -12.36 14.32 12.70
C ASN A 53 -13.59 14.96 12.05
N GLU A 54 -14.12 16.02 12.66
CA GLU A 54 -15.37 16.66 12.25
C GLU A 54 -15.29 17.27 10.85
N TYR A 55 -14.15 17.87 10.50
CA TYR A 55 -13.98 18.45 9.17
C TYR A 55 -14.09 17.39 8.06
N ILE A 56 -13.42 16.25 8.25
CA ILE A 56 -13.46 15.12 7.30
C ILE A 56 -14.86 14.50 7.26
N ALA A 57 -15.47 14.26 8.44
CA ALA A 57 -16.80 13.68 8.54
C ALA A 57 -17.86 14.53 7.85
N ASN A 58 -17.84 15.85 8.06
CA ASN A 58 -18.76 16.77 7.41
C ASN A 58 -18.53 16.85 5.89
N ALA A 59 -17.27 16.85 5.43
CA ALA A 59 -16.97 16.85 4.00
C ALA A 59 -17.48 15.58 3.30
N ILE A 60 -17.35 14.41 3.94
CA ILE A 60 -17.91 13.14 3.44
C ILE A 60 -19.44 13.20 3.40
N PHE A 61 -20.06 13.67 4.47
CA PHE A 61 -21.51 13.79 4.57
C PHE A 61 -22.09 14.70 3.47
N ASP A 62 -21.51 15.88 3.28
CA ASP A 62 -21.96 16.83 2.27
C ASP A 62 -21.76 16.28 0.85
N GLN A 63 -20.65 15.64 0.59
CA GLN A 63 -20.41 15.02 -0.71
C GLN A 63 -21.37 13.84 -0.97
N ALA A 64 -21.59 12.98 0.02
CA ALA A 64 -22.52 11.84 -0.12
C ALA A 64 -23.97 12.29 -0.36
N LYS A 65 -24.39 13.43 0.19
CA LYS A 65 -25.71 14.02 -0.11
C LYS A 65 -25.81 14.58 -1.52
N ASN A 66 -24.71 14.98 -2.11
CA ASN A 66 -24.69 15.60 -3.44
C ASN A 66 -24.43 14.56 -4.55
N LEU A 67 -23.41 13.74 -4.38
CA LEU A 67 -23.05 12.67 -5.32
C LEU A 67 -22.09 11.71 -4.62
N GLU A 68 -22.54 10.51 -4.34
CA GLU A 68 -21.77 9.47 -3.67
C GLU A 68 -20.80 8.75 -4.60
N GLN A 69 -21.21 8.52 -5.86
CA GLN A 69 -20.42 7.78 -6.83
C GLN A 69 -20.89 8.06 -8.26
N VAL A 70 -19.96 8.06 -9.20
CA VAL A 70 -20.23 8.00 -10.65
C VAL A 70 -19.11 7.23 -11.34
N ILE A 71 -19.44 6.49 -12.39
CA ILE A 71 -18.44 5.75 -13.16
C ILE A 71 -17.49 6.69 -13.90
N PHE A 72 -16.16 6.47 -13.77
CA PHE A 72 -15.14 7.30 -14.43
C PHE A 72 -14.89 6.96 -15.90
N ALA A 73 -15.60 6.01 -16.49
CA ALA A 73 -15.41 5.67 -17.90
C ALA A 73 -15.70 6.87 -18.82
N ASP A 74 -16.79 7.62 -18.53
CA ASP A 74 -17.21 8.78 -19.33
C ASP A 74 -17.56 10.01 -18.49
N PHE A 75 -17.54 9.89 -17.15
CA PHE A 75 -17.96 10.94 -16.24
C PHE A 75 -16.81 11.41 -15.36
N LEU A 76 -16.85 12.68 -15.01
CA LEU A 76 -15.91 13.31 -14.10
C LEU A 76 -16.67 14.23 -13.13
N HIS A 77 -16.34 14.15 -11.85
CA HIS A 77 -16.90 15.05 -10.85
C HIS A 77 -15.85 16.01 -10.27
N PRO A 78 -16.27 17.17 -9.74
CA PRO A 78 -15.34 18.22 -9.32
C PRO A 78 -14.31 17.79 -8.29
N GLN A 79 -14.65 16.87 -7.37
CA GLN A 79 -13.74 16.45 -6.30
C GLN A 79 -12.58 15.61 -6.86
N ALA A 80 -12.86 14.70 -7.79
CA ALA A 80 -11.80 13.92 -8.46
C ALA A 80 -10.87 14.83 -9.26
N LYS A 81 -11.44 15.78 -10.02
CA LYS A 81 -10.65 16.79 -10.76
C LYS A 81 -9.73 17.56 -9.82
N ARG A 82 -10.26 18.15 -8.74
CA ARG A 82 -9.48 18.93 -7.78
C ARG A 82 -8.38 18.11 -7.10
N LEU A 83 -8.67 16.83 -6.75
CA LEU A 83 -7.68 15.95 -6.17
C LEU A 83 -6.57 15.62 -7.17
N SER A 84 -6.92 15.29 -8.42
CA SER A 84 -5.94 14.99 -9.47
C SER A 84 -5.02 16.17 -9.75
N GLU A 85 -5.53 17.38 -9.84
CA GLU A 85 -4.75 18.60 -10.04
C GLU A 85 -3.75 18.83 -8.90
N ARG A 86 -4.18 18.63 -7.63
CA ARG A 86 -3.30 18.76 -6.46
C ARG A 86 -2.22 17.70 -6.42
N LEU A 87 -2.57 16.44 -6.65
CA LEU A 87 -1.61 15.34 -6.66
C LEU A 87 -0.63 15.45 -7.82
N SER A 88 -1.08 15.80 -9.02
CA SER A 88 -0.21 16.02 -10.18
C SER A 88 0.81 17.14 -9.90
N LYS A 89 0.37 18.24 -9.29
CA LYS A 89 1.26 19.35 -8.88
C LYS A 89 2.30 18.90 -7.83
N LEU A 90 1.91 18.05 -6.90
CA LEU A 90 2.76 17.56 -5.81
C LEU A 90 3.79 16.54 -6.32
N THR A 91 3.33 15.56 -7.08
CA THR A 91 4.14 14.42 -7.55
C THR A 91 4.93 14.71 -8.83
N LYS A 92 4.55 15.76 -9.58
CA LYS A 92 5.05 16.08 -10.93
C LYS A 92 4.69 15.01 -11.98
N LEU A 93 3.73 14.14 -11.67
CA LEU A 93 3.19 13.16 -12.61
C LEU A 93 1.93 13.71 -13.29
N GLU A 94 1.82 13.53 -14.60
CA GLU A 94 0.75 14.14 -15.41
C GLU A 94 -0.60 13.43 -15.27
N ARG A 95 -0.61 12.15 -14.96
CA ARG A 95 -1.80 11.31 -14.96
C ARG A 95 -1.97 10.58 -13.63
N LEU A 96 -3.21 10.46 -13.21
CA LEU A 96 -3.61 9.69 -12.04
C LEU A 96 -4.63 8.62 -12.44
N PHE A 97 -4.50 7.46 -11.84
CA PHE A 97 -5.51 6.41 -11.87
C PHE A 97 -6.02 6.19 -10.45
N PHE A 98 -7.33 6.28 -10.26
CA PHE A 98 -7.95 6.01 -8.96
C PHE A 98 -8.24 4.53 -8.80
N SER A 99 -7.87 3.98 -7.65
CA SER A 99 -8.10 2.58 -7.28
C SER A 99 -8.63 2.52 -5.83
N ASP A 100 -9.14 1.35 -5.43
CA ASP A 100 -9.86 1.21 -4.16
C ASP A 100 -8.94 1.25 -2.93
N ASN A 101 -7.69 0.79 -3.09
CA ASN A 101 -6.70 0.75 -2.02
C ASN A 101 -5.28 0.62 -2.59
N GLY A 102 -4.26 0.57 -1.71
CA GLY A 102 -2.86 0.46 -2.11
C GLY A 102 -2.54 -0.80 -2.91
N SER A 103 -3.04 -1.96 -2.48
CA SER A 103 -2.80 -3.22 -3.19
C SER A 103 -3.36 -3.20 -4.60
N THR A 104 -4.60 -2.72 -4.79
CA THR A 104 -5.21 -2.60 -6.12
C THR A 104 -4.53 -1.53 -6.98
N ALA A 105 -4.01 -0.46 -6.37
CA ALA A 105 -3.21 0.54 -7.08
C ALA A 105 -1.91 -0.08 -7.63
N VAL A 106 -1.24 -0.92 -6.84
CA VAL A 106 -0.05 -1.66 -7.27
C VAL A 106 -0.39 -2.64 -8.41
N GLU A 107 -1.50 -3.38 -8.32
CA GLU A 107 -1.97 -4.27 -9.40
C GLU A 107 -2.19 -3.50 -10.71
N VAL A 108 -2.80 -2.32 -10.63
CA VAL A 108 -3.03 -1.48 -11.81
C VAL A 108 -1.72 -0.94 -12.37
N ALA A 109 -0.82 -0.46 -11.52
CA ALA A 109 0.49 0.03 -11.96
C ALA A 109 1.30 -1.07 -12.67
N LEU A 110 1.27 -2.29 -12.14
CA LEU A 110 1.91 -3.45 -12.75
C LEU A 110 1.33 -3.77 -14.14
N LYS A 111 0.00 -3.75 -14.26
CA LYS A 111 -0.70 -3.96 -15.54
C LYS A 111 -0.37 -2.87 -16.55
N ILE A 112 -0.32 -1.60 -16.13
CA ILE A 112 0.06 -0.47 -16.99
C ILE A 112 1.49 -0.65 -17.50
N ALA A 113 2.44 -0.97 -16.62
CA ALA A 113 3.83 -1.18 -17.01
C ALA A 113 3.98 -2.34 -18.01
N TYR A 114 3.28 -3.45 -17.77
CA TYR A 114 3.30 -4.60 -18.67
C TYR A 114 2.70 -4.28 -20.04
N GLN A 115 1.52 -3.67 -20.06
CA GLN A 115 0.82 -3.27 -21.30
C GLN A 115 1.60 -2.23 -22.09
N TYR A 116 2.31 -1.31 -21.43
CA TYR A 116 3.15 -0.31 -22.09
C TYR A 116 4.18 -0.97 -22.99
N TRP A 117 4.94 -1.95 -22.48
CA TRP A 117 5.97 -2.61 -23.28
C TRP A 117 5.39 -3.46 -24.42
N GLN A 118 4.26 -4.11 -24.17
CA GLN A 118 3.57 -4.83 -25.25
C GLN A 118 3.12 -3.90 -26.38
N ASN A 119 2.60 -2.73 -26.02
CA ASN A 119 2.21 -1.72 -27.03
C ASN A 119 3.42 -1.15 -27.81
N GLN A 120 4.63 -1.22 -27.24
CA GLN A 120 5.87 -0.89 -27.94
C GLN A 120 6.40 -2.04 -28.81
N GLY A 121 5.76 -3.21 -28.80
CA GLY A 121 6.25 -4.40 -29.48
C GLY A 121 7.45 -5.07 -28.78
N GLU A 122 7.73 -4.70 -27.53
CA GLU A 122 8.83 -5.26 -26.75
C GLU A 122 8.33 -6.35 -25.78
N ILE A 123 9.01 -7.50 -25.81
CA ILE A 123 8.75 -8.58 -24.84
C ILE A 123 9.66 -8.37 -23.63
N ARG A 124 9.05 -7.95 -22.53
CA ARG A 124 9.70 -7.85 -21.20
C ARG A 124 8.93 -8.69 -20.20
N ASN A 125 9.62 -9.47 -19.40
CA ASN A 125 9.00 -10.43 -18.47
C ASN A 125 9.62 -10.43 -17.07
N GLN A 126 10.66 -9.63 -16.85
CA GLN A 126 11.27 -9.48 -15.54
C GLN A 126 10.64 -8.31 -14.80
N ILE A 127 10.32 -8.51 -13.53
CA ILE A 127 9.97 -7.45 -12.58
C ILE A 127 11.04 -7.46 -11.49
N VAL A 128 11.46 -6.29 -11.06
CA VAL A 128 12.45 -6.10 -10.00
C VAL A 128 11.80 -5.40 -8.81
N ALA A 129 12.02 -5.94 -7.62
CA ALA A 129 11.64 -5.36 -6.34
C ALA A 129 12.86 -5.36 -5.39
N PHE A 130 12.67 -4.93 -4.16
CA PHE A 130 13.72 -4.97 -3.14
C PHE A 130 13.39 -5.96 -2.03
N GLU A 131 14.42 -6.50 -1.38
CA GLU A 131 14.30 -7.32 -0.19
C GLU A 131 13.65 -6.52 0.95
N GLY A 132 12.83 -7.17 1.78
CA GLY A 132 12.13 -6.50 2.87
C GLY A 132 10.96 -5.59 2.45
N ALA A 133 10.58 -5.54 1.18
CA ALA A 133 9.53 -4.65 0.71
C ALA A 133 8.12 -5.19 1.02
N TYR A 134 7.16 -4.25 1.22
CA TYR A 134 5.74 -4.53 1.29
C TYR A 134 4.97 -3.69 0.27
N HIS A 135 4.17 -4.35 -0.55
CA HIS A 135 3.40 -3.67 -1.62
C HIS A 135 1.90 -3.95 -1.58
N GLY A 136 1.44 -4.77 -0.63
CA GLY A 136 0.04 -5.12 -0.44
C GLY A 136 -0.22 -6.63 -0.40
N ASP A 137 -1.47 -7.01 -0.19
CA ASP A 137 -1.89 -8.39 0.11
C ASP A 137 -2.73 -9.05 -1.01
N THR A 138 -2.94 -8.39 -2.15
CA THR A 138 -3.43 -9.07 -3.36
C THR A 138 -2.29 -9.90 -3.97
N PHE A 139 -2.59 -10.95 -4.75
CA PHE A 139 -1.56 -11.86 -5.24
C PHE A 139 -0.44 -11.17 -6.03
N GLY A 140 -0.76 -10.20 -6.88
CA GLY A 140 0.25 -9.45 -7.61
C GLY A 140 1.07 -8.54 -6.70
N ALA A 141 0.43 -7.78 -5.82
CA ALA A 141 1.12 -6.93 -4.86
C ALA A 141 1.97 -7.76 -3.87
N MET A 142 1.43 -8.88 -3.37
CA MET A 142 2.11 -9.83 -2.50
C MET A 142 3.32 -10.47 -3.21
N ALA A 143 3.21 -10.76 -4.51
CA ALA A 143 4.32 -11.28 -5.30
C ALA A 143 5.52 -10.35 -5.34
N LEU A 144 5.29 -9.03 -5.32
CA LEU A 144 6.31 -8.00 -5.32
C LEU A 144 6.97 -7.80 -3.95
N GLY A 145 6.25 -8.08 -2.86
CA GLY A 145 6.75 -7.95 -1.48
C GLY A 145 7.70 -9.07 -1.06
N GLU A 146 8.24 -8.93 0.15
CA GLU A 146 9.08 -9.96 0.77
C GLU A 146 8.31 -11.25 1.05
N ARG A 147 9.00 -12.39 0.94
CA ARG A 147 8.47 -13.70 1.36
C ARG A 147 8.66 -13.87 2.85
N ASN A 148 7.55 -14.08 3.57
CA ASN A 148 7.56 -14.19 5.02
C ASN A 148 6.43 -15.11 5.53
N ILE A 149 6.34 -15.25 6.85
CA ILE A 149 5.34 -16.12 7.50
C ILE A 149 3.88 -15.78 7.18
N PHE A 150 3.58 -14.56 6.74
CA PHE A 150 2.21 -14.14 6.40
C PHE A 150 1.79 -14.58 5.00
N ASN A 151 2.75 -14.82 4.12
CA ASN A 151 2.47 -15.11 2.71
C ASN A 151 3.08 -16.43 2.19
N GLU A 152 3.86 -17.14 2.99
CA GLU A 152 4.54 -18.38 2.57
C GLU A 152 3.58 -19.46 2.05
N ASN A 153 2.37 -19.54 2.60
CA ASN A 153 1.35 -20.49 2.16
C ASN A 153 0.82 -20.23 0.74
N PHE A 154 1.11 -19.06 0.17
CA PHE A 154 0.64 -18.63 -1.15
C PHE A 154 1.76 -18.59 -2.20
N ASN A 155 2.96 -19.08 -1.86
CA ASN A 155 4.13 -19.03 -2.73
C ASN A 155 3.88 -19.59 -4.14
N ASP A 156 3.13 -20.68 -4.24
CA ASP A 156 2.83 -21.33 -5.52
C ASP A 156 1.88 -20.54 -6.42
N LEU A 157 1.18 -19.53 -5.86
CA LEU A 157 0.25 -18.67 -6.59
C LEU A 157 0.88 -17.35 -7.02
N MET A 158 2.13 -17.09 -6.62
CA MET A 158 2.82 -15.84 -6.88
C MET A 158 3.82 -15.98 -8.03
N PHE A 159 3.79 -15.03 -8.96
CA PHE A 159 4.76 -15.00 -10.04
C PHE A 159 6.19 -14.67 -9.55
N PRO A 160 7.23 -15.08 -10.31
CA PRO A 160 8.61 -14.82 -9.93
C PRO A 160 8.97 -13.34 -10.07
N VAL A 161 9.67 -12.81 -9.05
CA VAL A 161 10.20 -11.44 -8.99
C VAL A 161 11.68 -11.49 -8.66
N LYS A 162 12.49 -10.70 -9.33
CA LYS A 162 13.91 -10.53 -9.00
C LYS A 162 14.06 -9.49 -7.90
N ARG A 163 14.98 -9.72 -6.96
CA ARG A 163 15.18 -8.82 -5.82
C ARG A 163 16.60 -8.28 -5.78
N ALA A 164 16.71 -6.98 -5.54
CA ALA A 164 17.93 -6.32 -5.13
C ALA A 164 17.91 -6.16 -3.60
N PRO A 165 19.03 -6.16 -2.92
CA PRO A 165 19.09 -5.85 -1.51
C PRO A 165 18.63 -4.40 -1.27
N TRP A 166 17.95 -4.16 -0.14
CA TRP A 166 17.65 -2.81 0.32
C TRP A 166 18.81 -2.31 1.21
N PRO A 167 19.32 -1.09 0.99
CA PRO A 167 20.39 -0.56 1.83
C PRO A 167 19.83 -0.20 3.21
N SER A 168 19.74 -1.18 4.11
CA SER A 168 19.26 -0.99 5.48
C SER A 168 20.24 -0.12 6.26
N THR A 169 19.95 1.17 6.34
CA THR A 169 20.77 2.17 6.99
C THR A 169 20.07 2.81 8.19
N TRP A 170 20.82 3.35 9.12
CA TRP A 170 20.34 4.03 10.31
C TRP A 170 21.17 5.29 10.63
N LEU A 171 20.74 6.06 11.60
CA LEU A 171 21.44 7.25 12.03
C LEU A 171 22.86 6.89 12.57
N ASN A 172 23.90 7.52 12.01
CA ASN A 172 25.32 7.25 12.29
C ASN A 172 25.81 5.85 11.84
N ASP A 173 25.19 5.27 10.84
CA ASP A 173 25.70 4.05 10.20
C ASP A 173 26.96 4.38 9.39
N GLU A 174 28.07 3.75 9.75
CA GLU A 174 29.38 3.96 9.08
C GLU A 174 29.47 3.24 7.72
N GLU A 175 28.53 2.32 7.43
CA GLU A 175 28.53 1.49 6.23
C GLU A 175 27.53 1.95 5.16
N VAL A 176 26.91 3.13 5.30
CA VAL A 176 25.88 3.65 4.38
C VAL A 176 26.31 3.55 2.92
N GLU A 177 27.48 4.11 2.59
CA GLU A 177 27.99 4.15 1.22
C GLU A 177 28.22 2.73 0.65
N SER A 178 28.72 1.82 1.46
CA SER A 178 28.95 0.43 1.05
C SER A 178 27.63 -0.30 0.74
N LYS A 179 26.65 -0.16 1.62
CA LYS A 179 25.31 -0.77 1.46
C LYS A 179 24.55 -0.22 0.26
N GLU A 180 24.60 1.09 0.07
CA GLU A 180 23.99 1.74 -1.09
C GLU A 180 24.67 1.29 -2.40
N ASN A 181 25.99 1.24 -2.45
CA ASN A 181 26.73 0.78 -3.61
C ASN A 181 26.42 -0.69 -3.96
N GLU A 182 26.32 -1.57 -2.97
CA GLU A 182 25.93 -2.97 -3.18
C GLU A 182 24.52 -3.07 -3.79
N ALA A 183 23.56 -2.34 -3.23
CA ALA A 183 22.19 -2.31 -3.73
C ALA A 183 22.11 -1.80 -5.18
N ILE A 184 22.84 -0.72 -5.48
CA ILE A 184 22.91 -0.13 -6.83
C ILE A 184 23.54 -1.11 -7.83
N GLN A 185 24.70 -1.70 -7.50
CA GLN A 185 25.38 -2.66 -8.38
C GLN A 185 24.52 -3.89 -8.69
N LYS A 186 23.80 -4.38 -7.68
CA LYS A 186 22.88 -5.50 -7.88
C LYS A 186 21.71 -5.10 -8.77
N LEU A 187 21.12 -3.92 -8.53
CA LEU A 187 20.05 -3.38 -9.35
C LEU A 187 20.49 -3.22 -10.81
N GLU A 188 21.63 -2.59 -11.05
CA GLU A 188 22.21 -2.43 -12.39
C GLU A 188 22.42 -3.76 -13.09
N THR A 189 22.88 -4.78 -12.36
CA THR A 189 23.06 -6.13 -12.89
C THR A 189 21.72 -6.76 -13.32
N LEU A 190 20.68 -6.59 -12.52
CA LEU A 190 19.34 -7.07 -12.84
C LEU A 190 18.77 -6.35 -14.06
N LEU A 191 18.97 -5.03 -14.15
CA LEU A 191 18.44 -4.20 -15.25
C LEU A 191 19.11 -4.43 -16.60
N LYS A 192 20.16 -5.23 -16.69
CA LYS A 192 20.70 -5.70 -17.97
C LYS A 192 19.74 -6.62 -18.73
N ASN A 193 18.76 -7.19 -18.02
CA ASN A 193 17.71 -8.02 -18.64
C ASN A 193 16.47 -7.17 -18.97
N PRO A 194 15.67 -7.58 -19.98
CA PRO A 194 14.42 -6.89 -20.32
C PRO A 194 13.46 -6.82 -19.14
N THR A 195 13.43 -5.68 -18.48
CA THR A 195 12.66 -5.44 -17.23
C THR A 195 11.38 -4.66 -17.53
N VAL A 196 10.24 -5.17 -17.04
CA VAL A 196 8.92 -4.54 -17.13
C VAL A 196 8.86 -3.29 -16.26
N ALA A 197 9.23 -3.46 -15.00
CA ALA A 197 9.17 -2.41 -13.98
C ALA A 197 10.15 -2.69 -12.83
N VAL A 198 10.51 -1.62 -12.15
CA VAL A 198 11.14 -1.65 -10.83
C VAL A 198 10.14 -1.04 -9.85
N ILE A 199 9.92 -1.71 -8.72
CA ILE A 199 9.08 -1.20 -7.64
C ILE A 199 9.89 -1.08 -6.36
N PHE A 200 9.71 0.03 -5.65
CA PHE A 200 10.38 0.29 -4.38
C PHE A 200 9.57 1.26 -3.52
N GLU A 201 9.84 1.26 -2.23
CA GLU A 201 9.31 2.20 -1.26
C GLU A 201 10.35 3.30 -1.03
N PRO A 202 10.02 4.58 -1.18
CA PRO A 202 10.99 5.66 -0.93
C PRO A 202 11.24 5.82 0.57
N LEU A 203 12.51 5.97 0.99
CA LEU A 203 13.03 6.22 2.33
C LEU A 203 12.88 5.05 3.31
N VAL A 204 11.67 4.61 3.62
CA VAL A 204 11.41 3.57 4.63
C VAL A 204 10.52 2.50 4.03
N GLN A 205 10.91 1.24 4.21
CA GLN A 205 10.03 0.12 3.86
C GLN A 205 8.96 -0.08 4.94
N GLY A 206 7.74 -0.39 4.52
CA GLY A 206 6.55 -0.32 5.37
C GLY A 206 6.19 -1.60 6.11
N ALA A 207 6.98 -2.64 6.08
CA ALA A 207 6.61 -3.91 6.69
C ALA A 207 7.67 -4.44 7.64
#